data_54def09f49cd50fb51155b0f09e03d14
#
_entry.id   54def09f49cd50fb51155b0f09e03d14
#
_cell.length_a   1.000
_cell.length_b   1.000
_cell.length_c   1.000
_cell.angle_alpha   90.00
_cell.angle_beta   90.00
_cell.angle_gamma   90.00
#
_symmetry.space_group_name_H-M   'P 1'
#
loop_
_entity.id
_entity.type
_entity.pdbx_description
1 polymer ?
#
loop_
_entity_poly.entity_id
_entity_poly.type
_entity_poly.pdbx_seq_one_letter_code
_entity_poly.pdbx_strand_id
1 'polypeptide(L)'
;MAAVTTDEIYERYLQKAITEINRLSHEIAQAADGAPVALPTGHPLANNFLLKFGPQAQELQEGVAFHGRAGNALIKSLQRLHVDPLEVYGTNCVKFAGADAEVSRKWLARELRIVEPKLLVVMGEDALEFLNGLGFPFSRTLEADEELQRFTPTIEALVVPDIDSSLDDEAAKTAFWNAFKAVGSWFAALPPY
;
A
#
# COMPACT_ATOMS: atom_id res chain seq x y z
N MET A 1 -28.44 -15.72 25.13
CA MET A 1 -27.19 -15.25 24.47
C MET A 1 -27.62 -14.46 23.24
N ALA A 2 -27.32 -13.14 23.19
CA ALA A 2 -27.56 -12.35 21.97
C ALA A 2 -26.66 -12.87 20.85
N ALA A 3 -27.22 -13.05 19.64
CA ALA A 3 -26.42 -13.41 18.47
C ALA A 3 -25.50 -12.24 18.15
N VAL A 4 -24.21 -12.52 17.94
CA VAL A 4 -23.24 -11.52 17.49
C VAL A 4 -23.61 -11.11 16.06
N THR A 5 -23.80 -9.82 15.83
CA THR A 5 -24.14 -9.29 14.51
C THR A 5 -22.93 -9.20 13.59
N THR A 6 -23.16 -9.13 12.29
CA THR A 6 -22.08 -8.93 11.28
C THR A 6 -21.32 -7.63 11.56
N ASP A 7 -22.02 -6.57 11.96
CA ASP A 7 -21.41 -5.26 12.29
C ASP A 7 -20.49 -5.37 13.51
N GLU A 8 -20.89 -6.10 14.56
CA GLU A 8 -20.04 -6.32 15.73
C GLU A 8 -18.78 -7.13 15.40
N ILE A 9 -18.88 -8.10 14.48
CA ILE A 9 -17.73 -8.87 13.99
C ILE A 9 -16.78 -7.94 13.24
N TYR A 10 -17.30 -7.15 12.29
CA TYR A 10 -16.51 -6.19 11.51
C TYR A 10 -15.81 -5.18 12.44
N GLU A 11 -16.53 -4.61 13.39
CA GLU A 11 -15.96 -3.63 14.33
C GLU A 11 -14.82 -4.22 15.17
N ARG A 12 -14.95 -5.47 15.61
CA ARG A 12 -13.86 -6.18 16.33
C ARG A 12 -12.61 -6.39 15.45
N TYR A 13 -12.81 -6.78 14.19
CA TYR A 13 -11.71 -6.92 13.23
C TYR A 13 -11.02 -5.58 12.98
N LEU A 14 -11.79 -4.52 12.78
CA LEU A 14 -11.28 -3.17 12.58
C LEU A 14 -10.47 -2.70 13.80
N GLN A 15 -10.99 -2.84 15.01
CA GLN A 15 -10.29 -2.46 16.23
C GLN A 15 -8.99 -3.25 16.43
N LYS A 16 -8.99 -4.54 16.11
CA LYS A 16 -7.78 -5.36 16.12
C LYS A 16 -6.75 -4.84 15.14
N ALA A 17 -7.15 -4.61 13.89
CA ALA A 17 -6.25 -4.11 12.83
C ALA A 17 -5.67 -2.74 13.19
N ILE A 18 -6.48 -1.80 13.69
CA ILE A 18 -6.04 -0.49 14.19
C ILE A 18 -4.98 -0.66 15.30
N THR A 19 -5.25 -1.52 16.26
CA THR A 19 -4.32 -1.75 17.38
C THR A 19 -2.98 -2.31 16.89
N GLU A 20 -3.00 -3.26 15.97
CA GLU A 20 -1.81 -3.89 15.43
C GLU A 20 -1.00 -2.92 14.55
N ILE A 21 -1.65 -2.12 13.69
CA ILE A 21 -0.97 -1.08 12.88
C ILE A 21 -0.37 0.01 13.78
N ASN A 22 -1.08 0.45 14.82
CA ASN A 22 -0.54 1.45 15.74
C ASN A 22 0.68 0.93 16.52
N ARG A 23 0.65 -0.34 16.94
CA ARG A 23 1.82 -0.98 17.58
C ARG A 23 3.01 -1.05 16.63
N LEU A 24 2.77 -1.45 15.38
CA LEU A 24 3.80 -1.52 14.34
C LEU A 24 4.37 -0.13 14.05
N SER A 25 3.53 0.87 13.91
CA SER A 25 3.93 2.27 13.67
C SER A 25 4.79 2.82 14.81
N HIS A 26 4.44 2.49 16.06
CA HIS A 26 5.24 2.86 17.22
C HIS A 26 6.63 2.18 17.21
N GLU A 27 6.69 0.89 16.88
CA GLU A 27 7.95 0.14 16.73
C GLU A 27 8.84 0.75 15.65
N ILE A 28 8.27 1.11 14.50
CA ILE A 28 8.98 1.76 13.39
C ILE A 28 9.54 3.12 13.82
N ALA A 29 8.72 3.94 14.49
CA ALA A 29 9.13 5.25 14.99
C ALA A 29 10.25 5.15 16.05
N GLN A 30 10.20 4.15 16.92
CA GLN A 30 11.29 3.88 17.87
C GLN A 30 12.58 3.45 17.16
N ALA A 31 12.49 2.61 16.13
CA ALA A 31 13.65 2.17 15.36
C ALA A 31 14.30 3.31 14.56
N ALA A 32 13.55 4.34 14.21
CA ALA A 32 14.07 5.53 13.54
C ALA A 32 14.94 6.42 14.46
N ASP A 33 14.88 6.22 15.78
CA ASP A 33 15.70 6.90 16.79
C ASP A 33 15.73 8.44 16.63
N GLY A 34 14.57 9.03 16.42
CA GLY A 34 14.39 10.47 16.22
C GLY A 34 14.61 10.96 14.78
N ALA A 35 14.97 10.08 13.84
CA ALA A 35 15.00 10.44 12.43
C ALA A 35 13.56 10.64 11.89
N PRO A 36 13.36 11.52 10.89
CA PRO A 36 12.08 11.65 10.23
C PRO A 36 11.61 10.33 9.63
N VAL A 37 10.35 9.96 9.86
CA VAL A 37 9.75 8.71 9.43
C VAL A 37 8.42 8.96 8.74
N ALA A 38 8.13 8.24 7.65
CA ALA A 38 6.83 8.26 7.01
C ALA A 38 6.05 6.97 7.36
N LEU A 39 5.10 7.09 8.28
CA LEU A 39 4.23 6.00 8.70
C LEU A 39 3.13 5.72 7.68
N PRO A 40 2.57 4.50 7.65
CA PRO A 40 1.50 4.15 6.73
C PRO A 40 0.26 5.02 6.92
N THR A 41 -0.55 5.12 5.88
CA THR A 41 -1.81 5.87 5.86
C THR A 41 -2.95 5.04 5.29
N GLY A 42 -4.17 5.46 5.54
CA GLY A 42 -5.38 4.85 4.99
C GLY A 42 -6.06 3.86 5.94
N HIS A 43 -6.93 3.04 5.37
CA HIS A 43 -7.80 2.15 6.15
C HIS A 43 -7.12 0.78 6.38
N PRO A 44 -7.03 0.29 7.62
CA PRO A 44 -6.29 -0.94 7.94
C PRO A 44 -6.98 -2.24 7.49
N LEU A 45 -8.18 -2.18 6.96
CA LEU A 45 -8.88 -3.29 6.30
C LEU A 45 -9.20 -2.96 4.83
N ALA A 46 -8.36 -2.15 4.18
CA ALA A 46 -8.55 -1.75 2.80
C ALA A 46 -8.37 -2.92 1.83
N ASN A 47 -9.17 -2.95 0.76
CA ASN A 47 -9.00 -3.91 -0.32
C ASN A 47 -7.77 -3.60 -1.19
N ASN A 48 -7.41 -2.32 -1.32
CA ASN A 48 -6.30 -1.86 -2.14
C ASN A 48 -5.11 -1.45 -1.27
N PHE A 49 -3.96 -2.06 -1.49
CA PHE A 49 -2.71 -1.76 -0.81
C PHE A 49 -1.75 -1.10 -1.80
N LEU A 50 -1.43 0.17 -1.57
CA LEU A 50 -0.52 0.94 -2.40
C LEU A 50 0.88 0.92 -1.80
N LEU A 51 1.86 0.48 -2.59
CA LEU A 51 3.24 0.32 -2.17
C LEU A 51 4.18 1.08 -3.11
N LYS A 52 4.98 1.98 -2.57
CA LYS A 52 6.13 2.57 -3.26
C LYS A 52 7.41 2.34 -2.47
N PHE A 53 8.58 2.61 -3.07
CA PHE A 53 9.86 2.22 -2.45
C PHE A 53 10.17 3.02 -1.19
N GLY A 54 10.23 4.33 -1.26
CA GLY A 54 10.66 5.17 -0.15
C GLY A 54 9.94 6.50 -0.07
N PRO A 55 10.00 7.17 1.09
CA PRO A 55 9.31 8.42 1.31
C PRO A 55 10.03 9.61 0.65
N GLN A 56 9.24 10.56 0.16
CA GLN A 56 9.70 11.87 -0.26
C GLN A 56 9.89 12.80 0.93
N ALA A 57 10.63 13.90 0.73
CA ALA A 57 10.92 14.86 1.81
C ALA A 57 9.66 15.38 2.52
N GLN A 58 8.58 15.63 1.77
CA GLN A 58 7.32 16.10 2.33
C GLN A 58 6.61 15.03 3.19
N GLU A 59 6.69 13.76 2.81
CA GLU A 59 6.17 12.66 3.62
C GLU A 59 6.94 12.50 4.94
N LEU A 60 8.26 12.67 4.89
CA LEU A 60 9.11 12.65 6.10
C LEU A 60 8.83 13.85 7.02
N GLN A 61 8.55 15.02 6.44
CA GLN A 61 8.22 16.22 7.21
C GLN A 61 6.89 16.07 7.94
N GLU A 62 5.89 15.51 7.28
CA GLU A 62 4.54 15.31 7.84
C GLU A 62 4.39 13.98 8.60
N GLY A 63 5.35 13.08 8.46
CA GLY A 63 5.34 11.78 9.13
C GLY A 63 4.39 10.75 8.53
N VAL A 64 3.87 10.99 7.32
CA VAL A 64 2.80 10.18 6.71
C VAL A 64 3.13 9.82 5.27
N ALA A 65 3.02 8.53 4.93
CA ALA A 65 3.19 8.03 3.58
C ALA A 65 2.15 8.63 2.61
N PHE A 66 2.56 8.87 1.38
CA PHE A 66 1.74 9.50 0.33
C PHE A 66 1.25 10.92 0.65
N HIS A 67 1.80 11.58 1.67
CA HIS A 67 1.49 13.00 1.87
C HIS A 67 2.10 13.86 0.76
N GLY A 68 1.34 14.85 0.26
CA GLY A 68 1.81 15.80 -0.76
C GLY A 68 1.40 15.46 -2.19
N ARG A 69 2.30 15.69 -3.16
CA ARG A 69 2.02 15.60 -4.61
C ARG A 69 1.50 14.22 -5.04
N ALA A 70 2.18 13.16 -4.60
CA ALA A 70 1.80 11.78 -4.94
C ALA A 70 0.41 11.42 -4.40
N GLY A 71 0.15 11.69 -3.12
CA GLY A 71 -1.14 11.45 -2.52
C GLY A 71 -2.28 12.22 -3.18
N ASN A 72 -2.05 13.50 -3.49
CA ASN A 72 -3.04 14.31 -4.22
C ASN A 72 -3.34 13.76 -5.62
N ALA A 73 -2.32 13.30 -6.33
CA ALA A 73 -2.48 12.67 -7.64
C ALA A 73 -3.24 11.34 -7.54
N LEU A 74 -2.93 10.52 -6.55
CA LEU A 74 -3.61 9.25 -6.29
C LEU A 74 -5.08 9.45 -5.93
N ILE A 75 -5.39 10.37 -5.02
CA ILE A 75 -6.79 10.68 -4.64
C ILE A 75 -7.60 11.09 -5.87
N LYS A 76 -7.06 11.98 -6.71
CA LYS A 76 -7.72 12.38 -7.97
C LYS A 76 -7.89 11.21 -8.94
N SER A 77 -6.90 10.33 -9.03
CA SER A 77 -6.95 9.14 -9.88
C SER A 77 -8.01 8.15 -9.39
N LEU A 78 -8.06 7.87 -8.10
CA LEU A 78 -9.07 7.01 -7.48
C LEU A 78 -10.49 7.57 -7.68
N GLN A 79 -10.68 8.88 -7.49
CA GLN A 79 -11.98 9.54 -7.73
C GLN A 79 -12.42 9.39 -9.18
N ARG A 80 -11.51 9.54 -10.15
CA ARG A 80 -11.80 9.35 -11.59
C ARG A 80 -12.18 7.89 -11.91
N LEU A 81 -11.68 6.94 -11.14
CA LEU A 81 -11.95 5.52 -11.27
C LEU A 81 -13.15 5.06 -10.44
N HIS A 82 -13.82 5.97 -9.74
CA HIS A 82 -14.92 5.68 -8.82
C HIS A 82 -14.54 4.70 -7.70
N VAL A 83 -13.27 4.72 -7.27
CA VAL A 83 -12.77 3.97 -6.12
C VAL A 83 -12.77 4.90 -4.92
N ASP A 84 -13.41 4.47 -3.83
CA ASP A 84 -13.44 5.25 -2.59
C ASP A 84 -12.00 5.32 -2.01
N PRO A 85 -11.45 6.52 -1.75
CA PRO A 85 -10.16 6.66 -1.07
C PRO A 85 -10.06 5.95 0.29
N LEU A 86 -11.18 5.69 0.95
CA LEU A 86 -11.23 4.91 2.20
C LEU A 86 -10.95 3.40 1.96
N GLU A 87 -11.07 2.91 0.73
CA GLU A 87 -10.72 1.54 0.33
C GLU A 87 -9.23 1.36 0.01
N VAL A 88 -8.39 2.24 0.55
CA VAL A 88 -6.96 2.28 0.27
C VAL A 88 -6.14 2.29 1.56
N TYR A 89 -5.09 1.50 1.58
CA TYR A 89 -3.98 1.57 2.54
C TYR A 89 -2.70 1.87 1.77
N GLY A 90 -1.92 2.84 2.20
CA GLY A 90 -0.71 3.30 1.52
C GLY A 90 0.51 3.25 2.42
N THR A 91 1.62 2.72 1.90
CA THR A 91 2.88 2.63 2.64
C THR A 91 4.11 2.66 1.72
N ASN A 92 5.27 2.86 2.33
CA ASN A 92 6.58 2.74 1.67
C ASN A 92 7.24 1.41 2.03
N CYS A 93 8.07 0.84 1.15
CA CYS A 93 8.93 -0.31 1.49
C CYS A 93 9.88 0.06 2.62
N VAL A 94 10.53 1.21 2.51
CA VAL A 94 11.44 1.79 3.50
C VAL A 94 10.76 2.99 4.14
N LYS A 95 10.73 3.07 5.47
CA LYS A 95 9.95 4.09 6.20
C LYS A 95 10.75 5.36 6.53
N PHE A 96 12.08 5.26 6.55
CA PHE A 96 13.00 6.35 6.85
C PHE A 96 14.38 6.09 6.22
N ALA A 97 15.18 7.13 6.06
CA ALA A 97 16.52 7.03 5.49
C ALA A 97 17.45 6.18 6.37
N GLY A 98 18.16 5.23 5.76
CA GLY A 98 19.09 4.35 6.47
C GLY A 98 18.41 3.19 7.22
N ALA A 99 17.10 2.97 7.04
CA ALA A 99 16.44 1.79 7.60
C ALA A 99 17.06 0.50 7.05
N ASP A 100 17.29 -0.46 7.94
CA ASP A 100 17.79 -1.79 7.54
C ASP A 100 16.77 -2.49 6.65
N ALA A 101 17.24 -3.06 5.53
CA ALA A 101 16.37 -3.67 4.53
C ALA A 101 15.63 -4.91 5.06
N GLU A 102 16.30 -5.75 5.86
CA GLU A 102 15.69 -6.96 6.41
C GLU A 102 14.63 -6.61 7.49
N VAL A 103 14.90 -5.60 8.29
CA VAL A 103 13.93 -5.08 9.28
C VAL A 103 12.74 -4.48 8.55
N SER A 104 12.98 -3.68 7.50
CA SER A 104 11.93 -3.08 6.67
C SER A 104 11.04 -4.14 5.98
N ARG A 105 11.62 -5.24 5.50
CA ARG A 105 10.86 -6.39 4.97
C ARG A 105 9.96 -7.03 6.03
N LYS A 106 10.44 -7.18 7.26
CA LYS A 106 9.62 -7.72 8.37
C LYS A 106 8.44 -6.82 8.68
N TRP A 107 8.62 -5.50 8.67
CA TRP A 107 7.53 -4.55 8.87
C TRP A 107 6.51 -4.63 7.73
N LEU A 108 6.95 -4.62 6.48
CA LEU A 108 6.07 -4.74 5.31
C LEU A 108 5.28 -6.07 5.32
N ALA A 109 5.93 -7.17 5.66
CA ALA A 109 5.25 -8.46 5.80
C ALA A 109 4.17 -8.44 6.89
N ARG A 110 4.39 -7.70 7.99
CA ARG A 110 3.38 -7.52 9.04
C ARG A 110 2.23 -6.64 8.57
N GLU A 111 2.50 -5.54 7.86
CA GLU A 111 1.46 -4.71 7.25
C GLU A 111 0.55 -5.55 6.34
N LEU A 112 1.12 -6.33 5.43
CA LEU A 112 0.37 -7.21 4.54
C LEU A 112 -0.49 -8.24 5.28
N ARG A 113 0.00 -8.79 6.41
CA ARG A 113 -0.78 -9.73 7.24
C ARG A 113 -1.89 -9.06 8.04
N ILE A 114 -1.72 -7.80 8.43
CA ILE A 114 -2.74 -7.05 9.18
C ILE A 114 -3.85 -6.56 8.24
N VAL A 115 -3.46 -5.99 7.10
CA VAL A 115 -4.39 -5.39 6.15
C VAL A 115 -5.13 -6.46 5.34
N GLU A 116 -4.47 -7.56 4.99
CA GLU A 116 -5.01 -8.66 4.18
C GLU A 116 -5.68 -8.15 2.88
N PRO A 117 -4.97 -7.33 2.06
CA PRO A 117 -5.56 -6.71 0.90
C PRO A 117 -5.95 -7.75 -0.16
N LYS A 118 -6.85 -7.38 -1.07
CA LYS A 118 -7.17 -8.18 -2.26
C LYS A 118 -6.34 -7.76 -3.47
N LEU A 119 -5.98 -6.48 -3.56
CA LEU A 119 -5.12 -5.93 -4.61
C LEU A 119 -3.91 -5.22 -4.01
N LEU A 120 -2.74 -5.56 -4.49
CA LEU A 120 -1.48 -4.88 -4.20
C LEU A 120 -1.04 -4.09 -5.44
N VAL A 121 -0.92 -2.78 -5.32
CA VAL A 121 -0.42 -1.90 -6.38
C VAL A 121 1.01 -1.52 -6.05
N VAL A 122 1.95 -2.03 -6.84
CA VAL A 122 3.40 -1.86 -6.66
C VAL A 122 3.88 -0.76 -7.60
N MET A 123 4.45 0.32 -7.06
CA MET A 123 4.82 1.51 -7.79
C MET A 123 6.34 1.60 -7.96
N GLY A 124 6.83 1.29 -9.16
CA GLY A 124 8.22 1.37 -9.55
C GLY A 124 9.03 0.08 -9.36
N GLU A 125 10.16 0.01 -10.06
CA GLU A 125 11.03 -1.16 -10.08
C GLU A 125 11.67 -1.46 -8.71
N ASP A 126 12.10 -0.42 -7.99
CA ASP A 126 12.70 -0.59 -6.65
C ASP A 126 11.71 -1.20 -5.65
N ALA A 127 10.44 -0.80 -5.71
CA ALA A 127 9.39 -1.38 -4.87
C ALA A 127 9.10 -2.83 -5.27
N LEU A 128 9.10 -3.12 -6.57
CA LEU A 128 8.92 -4.47 -7.10
C LEU A 128 10.05 -5.40 -6.66
N GLU A 129 11.31 -4.98 -6.80
CA GLU A 129 12.48 -5.75 -6.36
C GLU A 129 12.44 -6.01 -4.86
N PHE A 130 12.12 -4.98 -4.07
CA PHE A 130 11.99 -5.11 -2.62
C PHE A 130 10.91 -6.11 -2.23
N LEU A 131 9.74 -6.05 -2.86
CA LEU A 131 8.63 -6.95 -2.62
C LEU A 131 8.95 -8.40 -3.02
N ASN A 132 9.58 -8.60 -4.18
CA ASN A 132 10.00 -9.92 -4.65
C ASN A 132 11.04 -10.56 -3.70
N GLY A 133 11.85 -9.74 -3.02
CA GLY A 133 12.79 -10.18 -1.99
C GLY A 133 12.17 -10.41 -0.61
N LEU A 134 10.85 -10.20 -0.44
CA LEU A 134 10.19 -10.25 0.88
C LEU A 134 10.10 -11.66 1.47
N GLY A 135 10.03 -12.70 0.62
CA GLY A 135 9.81 -14.07 1.08
C GLY A 135 8.45 -14.26 1.77
N PHE A 136 7.42 -13.53 1.30
CA PHE A 136 6.08 -13.63 1.85
C PHE A 136 5.48 -15.02 1.59
N PRO A 137 4.75 -15.64 2.56
CA PRO A 137 4.24 -17.00 2.42
C PRO A 137 3.35 -17.15 1.17
N PHE A 138 3.63 -18.18 0.38
CA PHE A 138 2.92 -18.51 -0.85
C PHE A 138 2.99 -17.44 -1.95
N SER A 139 3.87 -16.44 -1.81
CA SER A 139 4.05 -15.42 -2.84
C SER A 139 4.75 -15.99 -4.07
N ARG A 140 4.40 -15.41 -5.22
CA ARG A 140 5.07 -15.59 -6.51
C ARG A 140 5.89 -14.36 -6.82
N THR A 141 6.95 -14.50 -7.58
CA THR A 141 7.68 -13.38 -8.17
C THR A 141 6.76 -12.65 -9.14
N LEU A 142 6.72 -11.33 -9.05
CA LEU A 142 5.98 -10.45 -9.93
C LEU A 142 6.91 -9.90 -11.02
N GLU A 143 6.34 -9.71 -12.21
CA GLU A 143 7.02 -9.15 -13.38
C GLU A 143 6.53 -7.73 -13.67
N ALA A 144 7.43 -6.87 -14.19
CA ALA A 144 7.11 -5.46 -14.43
C ALA A 144 6.15 -5.26 -15.61
N ASP A 145 6.21 -6.12 -16.61
CA ASP A 145 5.52 -5.94 -17.90
C ASP A 145 4.17 -6.67 -17.99
N GLU A 146 3.76 -7.34 -16.92
CA GLU A 146 2.47 -8.01 -16.86
C GLU A 146 1.41 -7.09 -16.25
N GLU A 147 0.18 -7.18 -16.77
CA GLU A 147 -0.94 -6.38 -16.26
C GLU A 147 -1.32 -6.83 -14.84
N LEU A 148 -2.35 -7.63 -14.67
CA LEU A 148 -2.81 -8.14 -13.39
C LEU A 148 -2.21 -9.53 -13.13
N GLN A 149 -1.47 -9.66 -12.03
CA GLN A 149 -0.77 -10.89 -11.65
C GLN A 149 -1.29 -11.42 -10.32
N ARG A 150 -1.04 -12.67 -10.05
CA ARG A 150 -1.35 -13.27 -8.75
C ARG A 150 -0.10 -13.29 -7.86
N PHE A 151 -0.12 -12.48 -6.81
CA PHE A 151 0.96 -12.45 -5.82
C PHE A 151 0.88 -13.62 -4.84
N THR A 152 -0.29 -13.85 -4.26
CA THR A 152 -0.58 -15.01 -3.39
C THR A 152 -1.91 -15.64 -3.83
N PRO A 153 -2.33 -16.78 -3.27
CA PRO A 153 -3.65 -17.33 -3.58
C PRO A 153 -4.83 -16.36 -3.37
N THR A 154 -4.67 -15.36 -2.50
CA THR A 154 -5.73 -14.41 -2.12
C THR A 154 -5.45 -12.96 -2.50
N ILE A 155 -4.24 -12.64 -2.96
CA ILE A 155 -3.82 -11.28 -3.31
C ILE A 155 -3.43 -11.23 -4.78
N GLU A 156 -4.10 -10.39 -5.54
CA GLU A 156 -3.68 -10.00 -6.90
C GLU A 156 -2.73 -8.80 -6.83
N ALA A 157 -1.90 -8.61 -7.83
CA ALA A 157 -0.95 -7.52 -7.89
C ALA A 157 -0.97 -6.83 -9.25
N LEU A 158 -0.80 -5.52 -9.21
CA LEU A 158 -0.62 -4.66 -10.37
C LEU A 158 0.71 -3.91 -10.20
N VAL A 159 1.60 -4.01 -11.17
CA VAL A 159 2.84 -3.24 -11.20
C VAL A 159 2.63 -2.02 -12.10
N VAL A 160 2.91 -0.83 -11.56
CA VAL A 160 2.77 0.43 -12.27
C VAL A 160 4.08 1.23 -12.18
N PRO A 161 4.32 2.22 -13.07
CA PRO A 161 5.46 3.12 -12.93
C PRO A 161 5.49 3.80 -11.55
N ASP A 162 6.67 4.21 -11.10
CA ASP A 162 6.81 4.97 -9.85
C ASP A 162 6.03 6.28 -9.92
N ILE A 163 5.18 6.53 -8.91
CA ILE A 163 4.31 7.71 -8.87
C ILE A 163 5.12 8.99 -8.73
N ASP A 164 6.18 8.99 -7.92
CA ASP A 164 6.93 10.21 -7.64
C ASP A 164 7.65 10.72 -8.87
N SER A 165 8.35 9.86 -9.61
CA SER A 165 9.02 10.21 -10.87
C SER A 165 8.00 10.53 -11.99
N SER A 166 6.85 9.88 -11.98
CA SER A 166 5.80 10.10 -12.98
C SER A 166 5.19 11.51 -12.93
N LEU A 167 5.30 12.22 -11.81
CA LEU A 167 4.71 13.56 -11.67
C LEU A 167 5.53 14.69 -12.33
N ASP A 168 6.74 14.42 -12.76
CA ASP A 168 7.66 15.44 -13.27
C ASP A 168 7.65 15.54 -14.80
N ASP A 169 7.07 14.57 -15.50
CA ASP A 169 6.99 14.51 -16.97
C ASP A 169 5.61 14.06 -17.46
N GLU A 170 5.10 14.68 -18.51
CA GLU A 170 3.76 14.40 -19.06
C GLU A 170 3.65 12.99 -19.68
N ALA A 171 4.71 12.50 -20.31
CA ALA A 171 4.72 11.15 -20.86
C ALA A 171 4.70 10.11 -19.74
N ALA A 172 5.46 10.34 -18.67
CA ALA A 172 5.48 9.49 -17.48
C ALA A 172 4.14 9.50 -16.73
N LYS A 173 3.47 10.66 -16.60
CA LYS A 173 2.11 10.75 -16.07
C LYS A 173 1.12 9.92 -16.88
N THR A 174 1.22 9.99 -18.20
CA THR A 174 0.37 9.22 -19.11
C THR A 174 0.61 7.73 -18.98
N ALA A 175 1.87 7.30 -18.89
CA ALA A 175 2.25 5.91 -18.68
C ALA A 175 1.72 5.38 -17.33
N PHE A 176 1.91 6.15 -16.26
CA PHE A 176 1.36 5.82 -14.94
C PHE A 176 -0.16 5.67 -14.99
N TRP A 177 -0.87 6.65 -15.55
CA TRP A 177 -2.32 6.60 -15.66
C TRP A 177 -2.81 5.40 -16.46
N ASN A 178 -2.16 5.10 -17.58
CA ASN A 178 -2.52 3.95 -18.42
C ASN A 178 -2.39 2.61 -17.70
N ALA A 179 -1.41 2.46 -16.83
CA ALA A 179 -1.27 1.28 -15.98
C ALA A 179 -2.25 1.32 -14.79
N PHE A 180 -2.33 2.46 -14.08
CA PHE A 180 -3.11 2.59 -12.85
C PHE A 180 -4.63 2.48 -13.06
N LYS A 181 -5.15 2.83 -14.25
CA LYS A 181 -6.59 2.71 -14.55
C LYS A 181 -7.14 1.29 -14.43
N ALA A 182 -6.28 0.25 -14.48
CA ALA A 182 -6.66 -1.13 -14.25
C ALA A 182 -7.23 -1.36 -12.83
N VAL A 183 -6.85 -0.53 -11.85
CA VAL A 183 -7.40 -0.55 -10.48
C VAL A 183 -8.92 -0.34 -10.51
N GLY A 184 -9.41 0.60 -11.33
CA GLY A 184 -10.85 0.87 -11.46
C GLY A 184 -11.62 -0.31 -12.04
N SER A 185 -11.10 -0.93 -13.09
CA SER A 185 -11.70 -2.13 -13.71
C SER A 185 -11.72 -3.30 -12.74
N TRP A 186 -10.62 -3.50 -12.00
CA TRP A 186 -10.51 -4.53 -10.99
C TRP A 186 -11.53 -4.32 -9.86
N PHE A 187 -11.62 -3.09 -9.33
CA PHE A 187 -12.55 -2.73 -8.25
C PHE A 187 -14.01 -2.92 -8.67
N ALA A 188 -14.36 -2.51 -9.89
CA ALA A 188 -15.70 -2.68 -10.44
C ALA A 188 -16.09 -4.16 -10.66
N ALA A 189 -15.11 -5.05 -10.80
CA ALA A 189 -15.32 -6.49 -10.97
C ALA A 189 -15.46 -7.26 -9.64
N LEU A 190 -15.23 -6.59 -8.48
CA LEU A 190 -15.44 -7.21 -7.18
C LEU A 190 -16.91 -7.62 -7.03
N PRO A 191 -17.20 -8.86 -6.58
CA PRO A 191 -18.57 -9.29 -6.36
C PRO A 191 -19.24 -8.41 -5.30
N PRO A 192 -20.52 -8.06 -5.48
CA PRO A 192 -21.31 -7.45 -4.42
C PRO A 192 -21.40 -8.46 -3.26
N TYR A 193 -21.35 -7.97 -2.05
CA TYR A 193 -21.41 -8.79 -0.83
C TYR A 193 -22.76 -9.52 -0.71
#